data_5f44cd35bbebd7f9cb64a4d4a5a83cf2
#
_entry.id   5f44cd35bbebd7f9cb64a4d4a5a83cf2
#
_cell.length_a   1.000
_cell.length_b   1.000
_cell.length_c   1.000
_cell.angle_alpha   90.00
_cell.angle_beta   90.00
_cell.angle_gamma   90.00
#
_symmetry.space_group_name_H-M   'P 1'
#
loop_
_entity.id
_entity.type
_entity.pdbx_description
1 polymer ?
#
loop_
_entity_poly.entity_id
_entity_poly.type
_entity_poly.pdbx_seq_one_letter_code
_entity_poly.pdbx_strand_id
1 'polypeptide(L)'
;KLRNVDHASFTALNNCYARDCKSVWTTGGRFEPEDISSFVVCDDGVKLIEQIRTMSDGTQRPIRVRIPYGYAKDSKAVYYENFAGKIKILKKADPATFVSNNDAHFAWDAKSIFWGGYLLPKADLQSWRIVNAQKSLSRDDKHFYILNKLVTEEEWNQKLLG
;
A
#
# COMPACT_ATOMS: atom_id res chain seq x y z
N LYS A 1 6.90 18.79 -14.30
CA LYS A 1 6.54 18.41 -15.67
C LYS A 1 7.18 17.07 -15.99
N LEU A 2 6.39 16.08 -16.33
CA LEU A 2 6.89 14.77 -16.76
C LEU A 2 7.63 14.95 -18.12
N ARG A 3 8.80 14.30 -18.25
CA ARG A 3 9.58 14.34 -19.50
C ARG A 3 9.43 13.03 -20.24
N ASN A 4 9.44 13.07 -21.56
CA ASN A 4 9.39 11.90 -22.46
C ASN A 4 8.10 11.05 -22.30
N VAL A 5 6.99 11.71 -22.03
CA VAL A 5 5.66 11.06 -21.96
C VAL A 5 5.07 10.98 -23.36
N ASP A 6 4.55 9.84 -23.74
CA ASP A 6 3.67 9.71 -24.90
C ASP A 6 2.25 10.16 -24.51
N HIS A 7 1.94 11.41 -24.86
CA HIS A 7 0.66 12.03 -24.50
C HIS A 7 -0.55 11.33 -25.14
N ALA A 8 -0.37 10.65 -26.26
CA ALA A 8 -1.47 9.97 -26.94
C ALA A 8 -1.96 8.72 -26.20
N SER A 9 -1.05 8.04 -25.50
CA SER A 9 -1.34 6.81 -24.76
C SER A 9 -1.32 6.97 -23.23
N PHE A 10 -1.07 8.19 -22.72
CA PHE A 10 -0.96 8.44 -21.28
C PHE A 10 -2.31 8.28 -20.57
N THR A 11 -2.32 7.41 -19.55
CA THR A 11 -3.51 7.14 -18.73
C THR A 11 -3.14 7.04 -17.25
N ALA A 12 -3.89 7.74 -16.40
CA ALA A 12 -3.81 7.54 -14.95
C ALA A 12 -4.47 6.21 -14.59
N LEU A 13 -3.78 5.37 -13.82
CA LEU A 13 -4.28 4.07 -13.38
C LEU A 13 -4.97 4.15 -12.01
N ASN A 14 -4.35 4.87 -11.07
CA ASN A 14 -4.89 5.17 -9.74
C ASN A 14 -4.23 6.44 -9.18
N ASN A 15 -4.26 6.64 -7.85
CA ASN A 15 -3.64 7.82 -7.22
C ASN A 15 -2.11 7.79 -7.17
N CYS A 16 -1.49 6.62 -7.37
CA CYS A 16 -0.03 6.43 -7.36
C CYS A 16 0.57 6.29 -8.74
N TYR A 17 -0.12 5.59 -9.64
CA TYR A 17 0.43 5.10 -10.88
C TYR A 17 -0.29 5.68 -12.10
N ALA A 18 0.48 5.96 -13.11
CA ALA A 18 0.02 6.24 -14.47
C ALA A 18 0.91 5.48 -15.46
N ARG A 19 0.44 5.29 -16.68
CA ARG A 19 1.26 4.68 -17.73
C ARG A 19 1.03 5.34 -19.08
N ASP A 20 2.01 5.22 -19.95
CA ASP A 20 1.87 5.31 -21.38
C ASP A 20 2.25 3.98 -22.06
N CYS A 21 2.35 3.92 -23.37
CA CYS A 21 2.71 2.71 -24.11
C CYS A 21 4.14 2.20 -23.84
N LYS A 22 5.01 3.01 -23.23
CA LYS A 22 6.44 2.73 -23.05
C LYS A 22 6.90 2.74 -21.61
N SER A 23 6.14 3.35 -20.70
CA SER A 23 6.61 3.63 -19.35
C SER A 23 5.48 3.61 -18.34
N VAL A 24 5.81 3.28 -17.09
CA VAL A 24 4.99 3.52 -15.91
C VAL A 24 5.54 4.74 -15.19
N TRP A 25 4.65 5.53 -14.64
CA TRP A 25 4.93 6.74 -13.88
C TRP A 25 4.35 6.61 -12.48
N THR A 26 5.08 7.14 -11.52
CA THR A 26 4.69 7.17 -10.11
C THR A 26 4.77 8.60 -9.59
N THR A 27 4.40 8.83 -8.34
CA THR A 27 4.58 10.15 -7.69
C THR A 27 6.06 10.54 -7.61
N GLY A 28 6.98 9.57 -7.59
CA GLY A 28 8.43 9.78 -7.59
C GLY A 28 9.06 9.96 -8.98
N GLY A 29 8.29 9.75 -10.06
CA GLY A 29 8.79 9.85 -11.43
C GLY A 29 8.60 8.59 -12.26
N ARG A 30 9.43 8.45 -13.29
CA ARG A 30 9.39 7.28 -14.18
C ARG A 30 9.84 6.02 -13.42
N PHE A 31 9.10 4.95 -13.63
CA PHE A 31 9.37 3.63 -13.09
C PHE A 31 9.36 2.59 -14.23
N GLU A 32 10.27 1.62 -14.16
CA GLU A 32 10.38 0.54 -15.14
C GLU A 32 10.02 -0.78 -14.45
N PRO A 33 8.79 -1.31 -14.65
CA PRO A 33 8.40 -2.62 -14.15
C PRO A 33 9.14 -3.74 -14.89
N GLU A 34 9.17 -4.94 -14.32
CA GLU A 34 9.79 -6.12 -14.94
C GLU A 34 9.05 -6.56 -16.22
N ASP A 35 7.74 -6.30 -16.29
CA ASP A 35 6.91 -6.54 -17.47
C ASP A 35 5.81 -5.48 -17.58
N ILE A 36 6.08 -4.45 -18.40
CA ILE A 36 5.13 -3.35 -18.60
C ILE A 36 3.82 -3.81 -19.27
N SER A 37 3.86 -4.86 -20.07
CA SER A 37 2.70 -5.34 -20.83
C SER A 37 1.60 -5.88 -19.93
N SER A 38 1.97 -6.50 -18.82
CA SER A 38 1.09 -7.09 -17.82
C SER A 38 0.89 -6.22 -16.57
N PHE A 39 1.47 -5.01 -16.55
CA PHE A 39 1.42 -4.12 -15.38
C PHE A 39 -0.01 -3.68 -15.06
N VAL A 40 -0.45 -3.92 -13.81
CA VAL A 40 -1.75 -3.53 -13.28
C VAL A 40 -1.63 -3.00 -11.85
N VAL A 41 -2.53 -2.09 -11.46
CA VAL A 41 -2.66 -1.63 -10.08
C VAL A 41 -3.52 -2.61 -9.28
N CYS A 42 -3.22 -2.78 -8.00
CA CYS A 42 -3.91 -3.72 -7.12
C CYS A 42 -4.92 -3.04 -6.17
N ASP A 43 -4.91 -1.72 -6.08
CA ASP A 43 -5.76 -0.91 -5.20
C ASP A 43 -5.97 0.50 -5.74
N ASP A 44 -6.68 1.35 -4.98
CA ASP A 44 -6.95 2.75 -5.34
C ASP A 44 -5.71 3.66 -5.22
N GLY A 45 -4.61 3.15 -4.66
CA GLY A 45 -3.37 3.89 -4.51
C GLY A 45 -3.48 5.05 -3.52
N VAL A 46 -4.33 4.95 -2.50
CA VAL A 46 -4.54 6.05 -1.55
C VAL A 46 -4.78 5.57 -0.13
N LYS A 47 -4.09 6.23 0.81
CA LYS A 47 -4.41 6.19 2.23
C LYS A 47 -5.22 7.43 2.59
N LEU A 48 -6.37 7.23 3.23
CA LEU A 48 -7.15 8.30 3.80
C LEU A 48 -6.77 8.49 5.27
N ILE A 49 -6.38 9.71 5.65
CA ILE A 49 -6.14 10.08 7.05
C ILE A 49 -7.03 11.25 7.42
N GLU A 50 -7.55 11.25 8.64
CA GLU A 50 -8.27 12.39 9.21
C GLU A 50 -7.29 13.26 10.00
N GLN A 51 -7.30 14.56 9.74
CA GLN A 51 -6.48 15.55 10.43
C GLN A 51 -7.38 16.71 10.85
N ILE A 52 -7.12 17.28 12.03
CA ILE A 52 -7.73 18.53 12.42
C ILE A 52 -6.91 19.67 11.83
N ARG A 53 -7.53 20.50 11.02
CA ARG A 53 -6.91 21.69 10.42
C ARG A 53 -7.51 22.96 11.01
N THR A 54 -6.65 23.89 11.44
CA THR A 54 -7.07 25.23 11.78
C THR A 54 -7.26 26.03 10.51
N MET A 55 -8.47 26.56 10.34
CA MET A 55 -8.85 27.37 9.18
C MET A 55 -8.39 28.82 9.38
N SER A 56 -8.45 29.63 8.33
CA SER A 56 -8.06 31.06 8.37
C SER A 56 -8.92 31.92 9.33
N ASP A 57 -10.12 31.46 9.65
CA ASP A 57 -11.03 32.08 10.63
C ASP A 57 -10.77 31.64 12.08
N GLY A 58 -9.72 30.85 12.34
CA GLY A 58 -9.37 30.26 13.64
C GLY A 58 -10.18 29.03 14.04
N THR A 59 -11.18 28.63 13.28
CA THR A 59 -11.95 27.41 13.56
C THR A 59 -11.15 26.15 13.26
N GLN A 60 -11.40 25.10 14.04
CA GLN A 60 -10.81 23.79 13.79
C GLN A 60 -11.83 22.87 13.13
N ARG A 61 -11.45 22.26 12.01
CA ARG A 61 -12.31 21.32 11.27
C ARG A 61 -11.56 20.03 10.93
N PRO A 62 -12.22 18.88 11.03
CA PRO A 62 -11.66 17.65 10.51
C PRO A 62 -11.61 17.71 8.97
N ILE A 63 -10.47 17.40 8.42
CA ILE A 63 -10.26 17.25 6.97
C ILE A 63 -9.76 15.85 6.69
N ARG A 64 -10.16 15.31 5.53
CA ARG A 64 -9.61 14.06 5.00
C ARG A 64 -8.49 14.38 4.02
N VAL A 65 -7.31 13.88 4.34
CA VAL A 65 -6.13 14.01 3.47
C VAL A 65 -5.90 12.69 2.75
N ARG A 66 -5.70 12.77 1.44
CA ARG A 66 -5.35 11.63 0.59
C ARG A 66 -3.84 11.58 0.47
N ILE A 67 -3.23 10.49 0.89
CA ILE A 67 -1.79 10.27 0.76
C ILE A 67 -1.59 9.12 -0.22
N PRO A 68 -0.74 9.29 -1.27
CA PRO A 68 -0.48 8.21 -2.21
C PRO A 68 0.29 7.07 -1.53
N TYR A 69 -0.32 5.90 -1.55
CA TYR A 69 0.25 4.62 -1.16
C TYR A 69 -0.46 3.54 -1.96
N GLY A 70 0.24 2.60 -2.51
CA GLY A 70 -0.46 1.56 -3.22
C GLY A 70 0.41 0.45 -3.76
N TYR A 71 -0.28 -0.64 -4.07
CA TYR A 71 0.31 -1.80 -4.70
C TYR A 71 0.01 -1.84 -6.19
N ALA A 72 0.99 -2.35 -6.92
CA ALA A 72 0.85 -2.74 -8.30
C ALA A 72 1.59 -4.05 -8.53
N LYS A 73 1.29 -4.73 -9.62
CA LYS A 73 1.99 -5.95 -10.03
C LYS A 73 2.08 -6.06 -11.54
N ASP A 74 3.01 -6.87 -11.97
CA ASP A 74 3.05 -7.43 -13.31
C ASP A 74 3.14 -8.96 -13.25
N SER A 75 3.41 -9.62 -14.35
CA SER A 75 3.53 -11.09 -14.39
C SER A 75 4.72 -11.64 -13.59
N LYS A 76 5.70 -10.79 -13.22
CA LYS A 76 6.97 -11.19 -12.63
C LYS A 76 7.18 -10.67 -11.21
N ALA A 77 6.59 -9.53 -10.85
CA ALA A 77 6.88 -8.86 -9.58
C ALA A 77 5.65 -8.14 -8.99
N VAL A 78 5.70 -7.92 -7.69
CA VAL A 78 4.78 -7.05 -6.96
C VAL A 78 5.53 -5.83 -6.45
N TYR A 79 4.91 -4.67 -6.57
CA TYR A 79 5.46 -3.36 -6.26
C TYR A 79 4.64 -2.66 -5.20
N TYR A 80 5.30 -1.91 -4.34
CA TYR A 80 4.66 -1.02 -3.36
C TYR A 80 5.26 0.37 -3.45
N GLU A 81 4.43 1.37 -3.71
CA GLU A 81 4.78 2.78 -3.65
C GLU A 81 4.38 3.39 -2.32
N ASN A 82 5.29 4.12 -1.68
CA ASN A 82 5.00 4.92 -0.50
C ASN A 82 4.82 6.41 -0.86
N PHE A 83 4.35 7.21 0.10
CA PHE A 83 4.10 8.64 -0.08
C PHE A 83 5.32 9.47 -0.55
N ALA A 84 6.51 8.95 -0.41
CA ALA A 84 7.74 9.59 -0.89
C ALA A 84 8.06 9.24 -2.35
N GLY A 85 7.17 8.53 -3.04
CA GLY A 85 7.36 8.11 -4.42
C GLY A 85 8.41 7.02 -4.60
N LYS A 86 8.78 6.33 -3.52
CA LYS A 86 9.74 5.22 -3.58
C LYS A 86 9.03 3.90 -3.82
N ILE A 87 9.47 3.21 -4.87
CA ILE A 87 9.01 1.87 -5.18
C ILE A 87 9.86 0.83 -4.47
N LYS A 88 9.19 -0.13 -3.86
CA LYS A 88 9.80 -1.33 -3.29
C LYS A 88 9.26 -2.57 -3.99
N ILE A 89 10.15 -3.43 -4.48
CA ILE A 89 9.79 -4.74 -5.03
C ILE A 89 9.64 -5.72 -3.86
N LEU A 90 8.50 -6.39 -3.79
CA LEU A 90 8.20 -7.39 -2.78
C LEU A 90 8.73 -8.75 -3.23
N LYS A 91 10.02 -9.00 -3.01
CA LYS A 91 10.75 -10.18 -3.53
C LYS A 91 10.14 -11.55 -3.17
N LYS A 92 9.31 -11.61 -2.11
CA LYS A 92 8.67 -12.86 -1.64
C LYS A 92 7.21 -12.97 -2.03
N ALA A 93 6.66 -11.95 -2.68
CA ALA A 93 5.28 -11.96 -3.13
C ALA A 93 5.13 -12.76 -4.42
N ASP A 94 4.05 -13.52 -4.51
CA ASP A 94 3.63 -14.22 -5.71
C ASP A 94 2.64 -13.33 -6.50
N PRO A 95 3.04 -12.76 -7.65
CA PRO A 95 2.16 -11.88 -8.42
C PRO A 95 0.85 -12.56 -8.86
N ALA A 96 0.88 -13.87 -9.10
CA ALA A 96 -0.29 -14.60 -9.59
C ALA A 96 -1.44 -14.63 -8.58
N THR A 97 -1.11 -14.70 -7.29
CA THR A 97 -2.11 -14.83 -6.20
C THR A 97 -2.20 -13.58 -5.31
N PHE A 98 -1.44 -12.54 -5.62
CA PHE A 98 -1.37 -11.32 -4.79
C PHE A 98 -2.67 -10.51 -4.81
N VAL A 99 -3.15 -10.15 -3.62
CA VAL A 99 -4.36 -9.34 -3.38
C VAL A 99 -4.05 -8.24 -2.36
N SER A 100 -4.47 -7.01 -2.65
CA SER A 100 -4.47 -5.87 -1.71
C SER A 100 -5.81 -5.76 -0.98
N ASN A 101 -5.78 -5.37 0.31
CA ASN A 101 -6.99 -5.04 1.08
C ASN A 101 -7.60 -3.67 0.71
N ASN A 102 -6.99 -2.95 -0.20
CA ASN A 102 -7.39 -1.58 -0.59
C ASN A 102 -7.40 -0.56 0.57
N ASP A 103 -6.55 -0.78 1.59
CA ASP A 103 -6.37 0.13 2.74
C ASP A 103 -5.01 0.83 2.72
N ALA A 104 -4.31 0.73 1.61
CA ALA A 104 -2.94 1.22 1.37
C ALA A 104 -1.83 0.41 2.04
N HIS A 105 -2.14 -0.56 2.88
CA HIS A 105 -1.10 -1.24 3.67
C HIS A 105 -1.18 -2.76 3.69
N PHE A 106 -2.35 -3.34 3.97
CA PHE A 106 -2.45 -4.79 4.07
C PHE A 106 -2.64 -5.46 2.71
N ALA A 107 -1.89 -6.51 2.49
CA ALA A 107 -1.97 -7.36 1.31
C ALA A 107 -1.54 -8.78 1.65
N TRP A 108 -1.90 -9.74 0.80
CA TRP A 108 -1.48 -11.14 0.94
C TRP A 108 -1.43 -11.82 -0.41
N ASP A 109 -0.76 -12.95 -0.44
CA ASP A 109 -0.79 -13.93 -1.52
C ASP A 109 -1.07 -15.33 -0.96
N ALA A 110 -0.94 -16.38 -1.76
CA ALA A 110 -1.15 -17.75 -1.33
C ALA A 110 -0.17 -18.24 -0.24
N LYS A 111 0.91 -17.52 0.05
CA LYS A 111 2.00 -17.97 0.93
C LYS A 111 2.38 -16.95 2.01
N SER A 112 2.01 -15.70 1.85
CA SER A 112 2.59 -14.61 2.62
C SER A 112 1.61 -13.48 2.89
N ILE A 113 1.80 -12.78 4.00
CA ILE A 113 1.05 -11.60 4.37
C ILE A 113 2.00 -10.41 4.44
N PHE A 114 1.56 -9.27 3.95
CA PHE A 114 2.34 -8.05 3.85
C PHE A 114 1.66 -6.88 4.55
N TRP A 115 2.47 -5.99 5.08
CA TRP A 115 2.09 -4.64 5.47
C TRP A 115 3.00 -3.64 4.74
N GLY A 116 2.46 -2.89 3.79
CA GLY A 116 3.26 -2.04 2.92
C GLY A 116 4.35 -2.85 2.21
N GLY A 117 5.54 -2.33 2.17
CA GLY A 117 6.68 -3.02 1.55
C GLY A 117 7.32 -4.15 2.39
N TYR A 118 6.64 -4.68 3.43
CA TYR A 118 7.24 -5.60 4.38
C TYR A 118 6.39 -6.85 4.60
N LEU A 119 7.06 -7.99 4.71
CA LEU A 119 6.46 -9.26 5.09
C LEU A 119 6.10 -9.25 6.58
N LEU A 120 4.93 -9.77 6.95
CA LEU A 120 4.61 -10.07 8.35
C LEU A 120 5.35 -11.35 8.77
N PRO A 121 6.22 -11.28 9.79
CA PRO A 121 6.99 -12.43 10.18
C PRO A 121 6.12 -13.48 10.89
N LYS A 122 6.29 -14.76 10.54
CA LYS A 122 5.61 -15.91 11.19
C LYS A 122 4.08 -15.91 11.11
N ALA A 123 3.47 -15.06 10.27
CA ALA A 123 2.02 -14.99 10.17
C ALA A 123 1.43 -16.29 9.59
N ASP A 124 0.39 -16.80 10.27
CA ASP A 124 -0.39 -17.93 9.81
C ASP A 124 -1.54 -17.46 8.93
N LEU A 125 -1.47 -17.74 7.64
CA LEU A 125 -2.45 -17.34 6.63
C LEU A 125 -3.87 -17.82 6.93
N GLN A 126 -4.04 -18.97 7.57
CA GLN A 126 -5.36 -19.55 7.77
C GLN A 126 -6.15 -18.85 8.86
N SER A 127 -5.45 -18.37 9.89
CA SER A 127 -6.06 -17.71 11.04
C SER A 127 -5.84 -16.19 11.08
N TRP A 128 -5.01 -15.65 10.14
CA TRP A 128 -4.71 -14.23 10.14
C TRP A 128 -5.92 -13.38 9.74
N ARG A 129 -6.07 -12.25 10.46
CA ARG A 129 -7.14 -11.27 10.20
C ARG A 129 -6.69 -9.86 10.53
N ILE A 130 -7.19 -8.89 9.80
CA ILE A 130 -7.10 -7.47 10.11
C ILE A 130 -8.12 -7.16 11.20
N VAL A 131 -7.69 -6.52 12.28
CA VAL A 131 -8.57 -6.10 13.38
C VAL A 131 -8.90 -4.62 13.30
N ASN A 132 -7.92 -3.79 12.97
CA ASN A 132 -8.12 -2.37 12.74
C ASN A 132 -7.14 -1.87 11.67
N ALA A 133 -7.63 -1.67 10.46
CA ALA A 133 -6.79 -1.21 9.34
C ALA A 133 -6.24 0.20 9.56
N GLN A 134 -7.02 1.12 10.17
CA GLN A 134 -6.58 2.49 10.42
C GLN A 134 -5.44 2.56 11.42
N LYS A 135 -5.48 1.74 12.46
CA LYS A 135 -4.39 1.60 13.45
C LYS A 135 -3.31 0.63 13.00
N SER A 136 -3.46 0.00 11.82
CA SER A 136 -2.57 -1.03 11.30
C SER A 136 -2.38 -2.22 12.24
N LEU A 137 -3.50 -2.67 12.84
CA LEU A 137 -3.52 -3.81 13.76
C LEU A 137 -4.05 -5.05 13.08
N SER A 138 -3.29 -6.14 13.16
CA SER A 138 -3.68 -7.46 12.70
C SER A 138 -3.21 -8.53 13.68
N ARG A 139 -3.76 -9.72 13.56
CA ARG A 139 -3.35 -10.88 14.36
C ARG A 139 -3.66 -12.18 13.62
N ASP A 140 -2.98 -13.22 14.01
CA ASP A 140 -3.42 -14.61 13.84
C ASP A 140 -3.79 -15.23 15.21
N ASP A 141 -3.95 -16.54 15.30
CA ASP A 141 -4.30 -17.20 16.57
C ASP A 141 -3.14 -17.24 17.57
N LYS A 142 -1.91 -17.00 17.14
CA LYS A 142 -0.69 -17.09 17.97
C LYS A 142 0.08 -15.77 18.09
N HIS A 143 -0.14 -14.84 17.15
CA HIS A 143 0.72 -13.67 17.02
C HIS A 143 -0.08 -12.38 16.85
N PHE A 144 0.45 -11.30 17.40
CA PHE A 144 -0.11 -9.96 17.35
C PHE A 144 0.82 -9.04 16.56
N TYR A 145 0.26 -8.19 15.68
CA TYR A 145 1.03 -7.31 14.80
C TYR A 145 0.57 -5.88 14.92
N ILE A 146 1.53 -4.97 15.07
CA ILE A 146 1.37 -3.53 14.88
C ILE A 146 2.23 -3.14 13.68
N LEU A 147 1.61 -2.64 12.60
CA LEU A 147 2.29 -2.46 11.31
C LEU A 147 2.81 -3.82 10.82
N ASN A 148 4.10 -3.91 10.54
CA ASN A 148 4.79 -5.15 10.17
C ASN A 148 5.57 -5.81 11.32
N LYS A 149 5.37 -5.37 12.56
CA LYS A 149 6.13 -5.84 13.72
C LYS A 149 5.32 -6.81 14.55
N LEU A 150 5.94 -7.92 14.91
CA LEU A 150 5.45 -8.83 15.94
C LEU A 150 5.60 -8.16 17.29
N VAL A 151 4.53 -8.15 18.09
CA VAL A 151 4.46 -7.51 19.41
C VAL A 151 3.84 -8.44 20.43
N THR A 152 3.89 -8.08 21.71
CA THR A 152 3.17 -8.78 22.76
C THR A 152 1.67 -8.47 22.70
N GLU A 153 0.86 -9.34 23.29
CA GLU A 153 -0.59 -9.11 23.41
C GLU A 153 -0.90 -7.84 24.21
N GLU A 154 -0.09 -7.56 25.23
CA GLU A 154 -0.25 -6.35 26.05
C GLU A 154 -0.03 -5.07 25.24
N GLU A 155 1.09 -4.97 24.51
CA GLU A 155 1.38 -3.84 23.62
C GLU A 155 0.29 -3.65 22.57
N TRP A 156 -0.20 -4.76 22.02
CA TRP A 156 -1.24 -4.74 21.01
C TRP A 156 -2.57 -4.23 21.56
N ASN A 157 -2.99 -4.71 22.76
CA ASN A 157 -4.20 -4.26 23.43
C ASN A 157 -4.14 -2.78 23.82
N GLN A 158 -3.00 -2.30 24.31
CA GLN A 158 -2.79 -0.88 24.59
C GLN A 158 -3.02 -0.03 23.31
N LYS A 159 -2.51 -0.48 22.18
CA LYS A 159 -2.69 0.22 20.89
C LYS A 159 -4.12 0.13 20.38
N LEU A 160 -4.83 -0.94 20.65
CA LEU A 160 -6.23 -1.11 20.24
C LEU A 160 -7.16 -0.16 21.01
N LEU A 161 -6.94 0.02 22.32
CA LEU A 161 -7.78 0.82 23.21
C LEU A 161 -7.48 2.33 23.15
N GLY A 162 -6.23 2.73 22.88
CA GLY A 162 -5.81 4.13 22.75
C GLY A 162 -6.03 4.67 21.36
#